data_5baaa77c7b235e2052f7d3f9b56aea28
#
_entry.id   5baaa77c7b235e2052f7d3f9b56aea28
#
_cell.length_a   1.000
_cell.length_b   1.000
_cell.length_c   1.000
_cell.angle_alpha   90.00
_cell.angle_beta   90.00
_cell.angle_gamma   90.00
#
_symmetry.space_group_name_H-M   'P 1'
#
loop_
_entity.id
_entity.type
_entity.pdbx_description
1 polymer ?
#
loop_
_entity_poly.entity_id
_entity_poly.type
_entity_poly.pdbx_seq_one_letter_code
_entity_poly.pdbx_strand_id
1 'polypeptide(L)'
;MGYRCAIATALIALGAGTGAAQNIGKFVISDEAAKKTLFKNEINVETAEKLTQACVEFAKRNNQAVTVFILSPTGQIVHSYRMDGQVPINIETAELKAKSVLYTRDSSHARANQVANNLSLQMRWAALGVFPVSGGLPIIVDGQLIGAIGVGGGSKDEECAYTALTSVIGPQPALPPATPPAATPAPR
;
A
#
# COMPACT_ATOMS: atom_id res chain seq x y z
N MET A 1 -17.05 24.75 71.21
CA MET A 1 -17.45 23.50 70.51
C MET A 1 -16.93 23.57 69.11
N GLY A 2 -15.75 22.97 68.87
CA GLY A 2 -15.11 22.99 67.56
C GLY A 2 -15.16 21.60 66.99
N TYR A 3 -15.83 21.46 65.86
CA TYR A 3 -15.82 20.22 65.05
C TYR A 3 -14.59 20.21 64.16
N ARG A 4 -13.70 19.28 64.39
CA ARG A 4 -12.58 18.95 63.49
C ARG A 4 -13.10 17.94 62.47
N CYS A 5 -13.22 18.38 61.21
CA CYS A 5 -13.52 17.52 60.08
C CYS A 5 -12.23 16.84 59.63
N ALA A 6 -12.10 15.54 59.82
CA ALA A 6 -10.99 14.74 59.32
C ALA A 6 -11.28 14.34 57.87
N ILE A 7 -10.52 14.86 56.92
CA ILE A 7 -10.58 14.45 55.51
C ILE A 7 -9.71 13.19 55.38
N ALA A 8 -10.34 12.05 55.19
CA ALA A 8 -9.63 10.82 54.84
C ALA A 8 -9.30 10.82 53.34
N THR A 9 -8.02 10.99 53.04
CA THR A 9 -7.52 10.88 51.66
C THR A 9 -7.33 9.40 51.31
N ALA A 10 -8.26 8.85 50.52
CA ALA A 10 -8.11 7.51 49.99
C ALA A 10 -7.10 7.54 48.82
N LEU A 11 -5.91 6.98 49.05
CA LEU A 11 -4.94 6.68 47.96
C LEU A 11 -5.48 5.49 47.14
N ILE A 12 -5.97 5.77 45.95
CA ILE A 12 -6.22 4.74 44.93
C ILE A 12 -4.87 4.34 44.33
N ALA A 13 -4.34 3.20 44.77
CA ALA A 13 -3.20 2.58 44.12
C ALA A 13 -3.64 2.05 42.75
N LEU A 14 -3.29 2.80 41.66
CA LEU A 14 -3.35 2.28 40.30
C LEU A 14 -2.35 1.12 40.21
N GLY A 15 -2.81 -0.11 40.32
CA GLY A 15 -2.05 -1.29 40.00
C GLY A 15 -1.73 -1.25 38.51
N ALA A 16 -0.46 -0.93 38.18
CA ALA A 16 0.06 -1.17 36.84
C ALA A 16 0.06 -2.68 36.63
N GLY A 17 -1.00 -3.17 35.97
CA GLY A 17 -1.03 -4.55 35.48
C GLY A 17 0.14 -4.72 34.50
N THR A 18 1.21 -5.35 34.91
CA THR A 18 2.22 -5.87 34.01
C THR A 18 1.53 -6.93 33.16
N GLY A 19 1.07 -6.51 31.97
CA GLY A 19 0.61 -7.46 30.95
C GLY A 19 1.76 -8.44 30.71
N ALA A 20 1.59 -9.68 31.19
CA ALA A 20 2.55 -10.73 30.91
C ALA A 20 2.64 -10.88 29.40
N ALA A 21 3.74 -10.45 28.78
CA ALA A 21 4.01 -10.72 27.40
C ALA A 21 3.90 -12.24 27.21
N GLN A 22 2.93 -12.67 26.40
CA GLN A 22 2.76 -14.09 26.09
C GLN A 22 4.10 -14.59 25.53
N ASN A 23 4.65 -15.61 26.17
CA ASN A 23 5.89 -16.19 25.70
C ASN A 23 5.61 -17.06 24.46
N ILE A 24 5.57 -16.39 23.30
CA ILE A 24 5.33 -16.99 21.99
C ILE A 24 6.32 -18.14 21.72
N GLY A 25 7.54 -18.04 22.26
CA GLY A 25 8.55 -19.08 22.11
C GLY A 25 8.13 -20.49 22.55
N LYS A 26 7.12 -20.61 23.41
CA LYS A 26 6.56 -21.92 23.80
C LYS A 26 5.77 -22.61 22.68
N PHE A 27 5.37 -21.87 21.66
CA PHE A 27 4.58 -22.37 20.53
C PHE A 27 5.42 -22.54 19.26
N VAL A 28 6.72 -22.28 19.33
CA VAL A 28 7.60 -22.36 18.18
C VAL A 28 8.16 -23.76 18.04
N ILE A 29 7.86 -24.42 16.94
CA ILE A 29 8.49 -25.67 16.51
C ILE A 29 9.51 -25.30 15.44
N SER A 30 10.79 -25.59 15.65
CA SER A 30 11.86 -25.34 14.69
C SER A 30 12.62 -26.61 14.38
N ASP A 31 12.06 -27.46 13.54
CA ASP A 31 12.74 -28.59 12.91
C ASP A 31 12.85 -28.36 11.39
N GLU A 32 13.44 -29.29 10.69
CA GLU A 32 13.62 -29.22 9.24
C GLU A 32 12.28 -29.23 8.47
N ALA A 33 11.24 -29.86 9.02
CA ALA A 33 9.90 -29.82 8.43
C ALA A 33 9.27 -28.43 8.60
N ALA A 34 9.39 -27.82 9.80
CA ALA A 34 8.90 -26.47 10.06
C ALA A 34 9.61 -25.43 9.20
N LYS A 35 10.92 -25.54 9.00
CA LYS A 35 11.67 -24.63 8.11
C LYS A 35 11.18 -24.65 6.66
N LYS A 36 10.72 -25.79 6.15
CA LYS A 36 10.16 -25.93 4.80
C LYS A 36 8.80 -25.22 4.64
N THR A 37 8.13 -24.88 5.73
CA THR A 37 6.86 -24.14 5.72
C THR A 37 7.06 -22.63 5.69
N LEU A 38 8.30 -22.14 5.92
CA LEU A 38 8.60 -20.72 5.93
C LEU A 38 8.63 -20.16 4.51
N PHE A 39 7.74 -19.22 4.27
CA PHE A 39 7.72 -18.42 3.05
C PHE A 39 7.81 -16.93 3.46
N LYS A 40 9.03 -16.40 3.49
CA LYS A 40 9.30 -15.02 3.85
C LYS A 40 9.98 -14.29 2.69
N ASN A 41 9.18 -13.83 1.76
CA ASN A 41 9.68 -12.95 0.71
C ASN A 41 8.85 -11.67 0.75
N GLU A 42 9.41 -10.65 1.35
CA GLU A 42 8.86 -9.31 1.34
C GLU A 42 9.97 -8.29 1.05
N ILE A 43 9.58 -7.17 0.48
CA ILE A 43 10.48 -6.06 0.21
C ILE A 43 11.03 -5.48 1.50
N ASN A 44 12.34 -5.24 1.56
CA ASN A 44 12.97 -4.55 2.69
C ASN A 44 12.81 -3.02 2.56
N VAL A 45 12.93 -2.34 3.69
CA VAL A 45 12.75 -0.88 3.78
C VAL A 45 13.73 -0.11 2.91
N GLU A 46 14.99 -0.54 2.83
CA GLU A 46 16.02 0.14 2.02
C GLU A 46 15.64 0.17 0.53
N THR A 47 15.14 -0.94 0.00
CA THR A 47 14.67 -1.01 -1.40
C THR A 47 13.40 -0.19 -1.59
N ALA A 48 12.49 -0.20 -0.60
CA ALA A 48 11.27 0.61 -0.62
C ALA A 48 11.58 2.12 -0.65
N GLU A 49 12.58 2.57 0.10
CA GLU A 49 13.05 3.96 0.08
C GLU A 49 13.65 4.33 -1.30
N LYS A 50 14.47 3.46 -1.89
CA LYS A 50 15.04 3.67 -3.23
C LYS A 50 13.94 3.77 -4.29
N LEU A 51 12.93 2.91 -4.26
CA LEU A 51 11.76 2.98 -5.14
C LEU A 51 11.04 4.32 -5.00
N THR A 52 10.77 4.72 -3.76
CA THR A 52 10.12 5.99 -3.45
C THR A 52 10.93 7.16 -3.99
N GLN A 53 12.23 7.20 -3.74
CA GLN A 53 13.11 8.26 -4.21
C GLN A 53 13.12 8.35 -5.74
N ALA A 54 13.22 7.22 -6.44
CA ALA A 54 13.22 7.18 -7.91
C ALA A 54 11.89 7.72 -8.49
N CYS A 55 10.74 7.40 -7.87
CA CYS A 55 9.44 7.93 -8.25
C CYS A 55 9.35 9.45 -7.97
N VAL A 56 9.82 9.92 -6.81
CA VAL A 56 9.84 11.36 -6.47
C VAL A 56 10.70 12.15 -7.47
N GLU A 57 11.84 11.62 -7.87
CA GLU A 57 12.69 12.24 -8.88
C GLU A 57 12.03 12.27 -10.26
N PHE A 58 11.34 11.20 -10.65
CA PHE A 58 10.51 11.19 -11.87
C PHE A 58 9.44 12.27 -11.81
N ALA A 59 8.69 12.38 -10.70
CA ALA A 59 7.64 13.36 -10.52
C ALA A 59 8.19 14.79 -10.63
N LYS A 60 9.31 15.09 -9.97
CA LYS A 60 9.98 16.40 -10.06
C LYS A 60 10.36 16.75 -11.50
N ARG A 61 10.95 15.83 -12.26
CA ARG A 61 11.31 16.05 -13.68
C ARG A 61 10.10 16.31 -14.58
N ASN A 62 8.91 15.85 -14.17
CA ASN A 62 7.66 16.05 -14.88
C ASN A 62 6.80 17.19 -14.29
N ASN A 63 7.34 18.03 -13.39
CA ASN A 63 6.62 19.10 -12.70
C ASN A 63 5.35 18.61 -12.00
N GLN A 64 5.43 17.45 -11.33
CA GLN A 64 4.33 16.84 -10.58
C GLN A 64 4.72 16.65 -9.13
N ALA A 65 3.73 16.64 -8.26
CA ALA A 65 3.86 16.17 -6.90
C ALA A 65 3.04 14.88 -6.74
N VAL A 66 3.59 13.92 -6.01
CA VAL A 66 2.96 12.61 -5.81
C VAL A 66 3.00 12.18 -4.35
N THR A 67 2.13 11.24 -4.02
CA THR A 67 2.21 10.41 -2.83
C THR A 67 2.56 8.99 -3.25
N VAL A 68 3.48 8.34 -2.55
CA VAL A 68 3.94 6.98 -2.84
C VAL A 68 3.71 6.10 -1.61
N PHE A 69 3.18 4.91 -1.84
CA PHE A 69 3.10 3.83 -0.85
C PHE A 69 3.79 2.59 -1.36
N ILE A 70 4.63 1.99 -0.51
CA ILE A 70 5.20 0.66 -0.72
C ILE A 70 4.63 -0.24 0.37
N LEU A 71 3.91 -1.28 -0.05
CA LEU A 71 3.29 -2.25 0.85
C LEU A 71 3.99 -3.60 0.76
N SER A 72 4.06 -4.30 1.88
CA SER A 72 4.45 -5.71 1.94
C SER A 72 3.38 -6.61 1.28
N PRO A 73 3.66 -7.88 1.00
CA PRO A 73 2.66 -8.81 0.45
C PRO A 73 1.42 -8.99 1.33
N THR A 74 1.53 -8.68 2.62
CA THR A 74 0.44 -8.73 3.61
C THR A 74 -0.31 -7.41 3.76
N GLY A 75 0.05 -6.39 2.95
CA GLY A 75 -0.63 -5.09 2.93
C GLY A 75 -0.17 -4.12 4.01
N GLN A 76 0.91 -4.41 4.73
CA GLN A 76 1.49 -3.51 5.71
C GLN A 76 2.36 -2.46 5.01
N ILE A 77 2.38 -1.25 5.55
CA ILE A 77 3.22 -0.16 5.01
C ILE A 77 4.69 -0.47 5.34
N VAL A 78 5.51 -0.63 4.31
CA VAL A 78 6.97 -0.74 4.44
C VAL A 78 7.58 0.66 4.37
N HIS A 79 7.12 1.49 3.42
CA HIS A 79 7.51 2.88 3.27
C HIS A 79 6.38 3.70 2.68
N SER A 80 6.27 4.97 3.08
CA SER A 80 5.35 5.92 2.46
C SER A 80 5.96 7.32 2.43
N TYR A 81 5.64 8.07 1.39
CA TYR A 81 6.13 9.43 1.22
C TYR A 81 5.07 10.30 0.53
N ARG A 82 4.85 11.48 1.07
CA ARG A 82 3.96 12.49 0.50
C ARG A 82 4.78 13.75 0.15
N MET A 83 4.79 14.15 -1.10
CA MET A 83 5.36 15.44 -1.51
C MET A 83 4.48 16.59 -1.01
N ASP A 84 5.09 17.77 -0.87
CA ASP A 84 4.36 18.99 -0.50
C ASP A 84 3.26 19.31 -1.50
N GLY A 85 2.18 19.88 -1.01
CA GLY A 85 1.01 20.26 -1.82
C GLY A 85 0.03 19.13 -2.13
N GLN A 86 0.33 17.88 -1.76
CA GLN A 86 -0.62 16.77 -1.94
C GLN A 86 -1.80 16.86 -0.97
N VAL A 87 -3.00 16.72 -1.52
CA VAL A 87 -4.26 16.74 -0.76
C VAL A 87 -4.58 15.34 -0.18
N PRO A 88 -5.39 15.26 0.88
CA PRO A 88 -5.65 13.98 1.58
C PRO A 88 -6.11 12.84 0.68
N ILE A 89 -6.99 13.11 -0.29
CA ILE A 89 -7.50 12.08 -1.20
C ILE A 89 -6.38 11.38 -1.99
N ASN A 90 -5.29 12.09 -2.30
CA ASN A 90 -4.17 11.51 -3.05
C ASN A 90 -3.34 10.55 -2.21
N ILE A 91 -3.33 10.72 -0.88
CA ILE A 91 -2.73 9.80 0.06
C ILE A 91 -3.52 8.50 0.08
N GLU A 92 -4.84 8.60 0.26
CA GLU A 92 -5.74 7.45 0.29
C GLU A 92 -5.72 6.67 -1.02
N THR A 93 -5.79 7.36 -2.16
CA THR A 93 -5.79 6.71 -3.47
C THR A 93 -4.47 6.03 -3.80
N ALA A 94 -3.33 6.59 -3.37
CA ALA A 94 -2.03 5.93 -3.54
C ALA A 94 -1.98 4.59 -2.78
N GLU A 95 -2.42 4.58 -1.53
CA GLU A 95 -2.50 3.36 -0.73
C GLU A 95 -3.49 2.34 -1.31
N LEU A 96 -4.68 2.79 -1.71
CA LEU A 96 -5.69 1.94 -2.33
C LEU A 96 -5.23 1.30 -3.64
N LYS A 97 -4.45 2.01 -4.46
CA LYS A 97 -3.85 1.46 -5.68
C LYS A 97 -2.88 0.32 -5.35
N ALA A 98 -1.99 0.50 -4.34
CA ALA A 98 -1.10 -0.57 -3.90
C ALA A 98 -1.87 -1.78 -3.33
N LYS A 99 -2.88 -1.55 -2.49
CA LYS A 99 -3.76 -2.61 -1.96
C LYS A 99 -4.47 -3.38 -3.08
N SER A 100 -4.96 -2.67 -4.08
CA SER A 100 -5.63 -3.29 -5.24
C SER A 100 -4.73 -4.27 -5.98
N VAL A 101 -3.44 -3.93 -6.13
CA VAL A 101 -2.42 -4.83 -6.70
C VAL A 101 -2.28 -6.10 -5.87
N LEU A 102 -2.20 -5.98 -4.54
CA LEU A 102 -2.07 -7.13 -3.66
C LEU A 102 -3.29 -8.06 -3.74
N TYR A 103 -4.50 -7.50 -3.82
CA TYR A 103 -5.75 -8.26 -3.90
C TYR A 103 -5.90 -8.98 -5.23
N THR A 104 -5.56 -8.31 -6.33
CA THR A 104 -5.82 -8.82 -7.68
C THR A 104 -4.62 -9.52 -8.31
N ARG A 105 -3.43 -9.38 -7.72
CA ARG A 105 -2.15 -9.89 -8.24
C ARG A 105 -1.82 -9.35 -9.63
N ASP A 106 -2.28 -8.12 -9.94
CA ASP A 106 -2.14 -7.49 -11.25
C ASP A 106 -2.02 -5.97 -11.07
N SER A 107 -1.60 -5.24 -12.11
CA SER A 107 -1.56 -3.78 -12.06
C SER A 107 -2.96 -3.20 -11.85
N SER A 108 -3.04 -2.07 -11.18
CA SER A 108 -4.32 -1.35 -11.03
C SER A 108 -4.84 -0.82 -12.37
N HIS A 109 -3.94 -0.58 -13.35
CA HIS A 109 -4.28 -0.24 -14.73
C HIS A 109 -5.01 -1.37 -15.47
N ALA A 110 -4.53 -2.61 -15.35
CA ALA A 110 -5.21 -3.76 -15.95
C ALA A 110 -6.64 -3.89 -15.40
N ARG A 111 -6.85 -3.60 -14.12
CA ARG A 111 -8.19 -3.56 -13.51
C ARG A 111 -9.01 -2.37 -14.02
N ALA A 112 -8.41 -1.20 -14.20
CA ALA A 112 -9.07 -0.04 -14.81
C ALA A 112 -9.59 -0.37 -16.21
N ASN A 113 -8.76 -0.98 -17.04
CA ASN A 113 -9.15 -1.41 -18.39
C ASN A 113 -10.30 -2.42 -18.36
N GLN A 114 -10.27 -3.38 -17.43
CA GLN A 114 -11.32 -4.39 -17.28
C GLN A 114 -12.69 -3.79 -16.94
N VAL A 115 -12.73 -2.72 -16.15
CA VAL A 115 -13.98 -2.09 -15.71
C VAL A 115 -14.41 -0.90 -16.57
N ALA A 116 -13.60 -0.43 -17.50
CA ALA A 116 -13.81 0.81 -18.27
C ALA A 116 -15.22 0.91 -18.90
N ASN A 117 -15.79 -0.23 -19.32
CA ASN A 117 -17.10 -0.31 -19.94
C ASN A 117 -18.06 -1.26 -19.20
N ASN A 118 -17.79 -1.54 -17.91
CA ASN A 118 -18.57 -2.50 -17.12
C ASN A 118 -18.85 -1.95 -15.71
N LEU A 119 -19.92 -1.14 -15.59
CA LEU A 119 -20.31 -0.52 -14.32
C LEU A 119 -20.60 -1.55 -13.22
N SER A 120 -21.24 -2.67 -13.56
CA SER A 120 -21.55 -3.72 -12.58
C SER A 120 -20.28 -4.34 -11.99
N LEU A 121 -19.27 -4.56 -12.82
CA LEU A 121 -17.97 -5.06 -12.38
C LEU A 121 -17.22 -3.99 -11.55
N GLN A 122 -17.28 -2.73 -11.97
CA GLN A 122 -16.70 -1.61 -11.23
C GLN A 122 -17.27 -1.51 -9.82
N MET A 123 -18.58 -1.57 -9.68
CA MET A 123 -19.26 -1.56 -8.37
C MET A 123 -18.87 -2.76 -7.51
N ARG A 124 -18.73 -3.94 -8.11
CA ARG A 124 -18.28 -5.15 -7.40
C ARG A 124 -16.85 -5.00 -6.87
N TRP A 125 -15.93 -4.51 -7.68
CA TRP A 125 -14.56 -4.25 -7.26
C TRP A 125 -14.50 -3.21 -6.14
N ALA A 126 -15.25 -2.11 -6.29
CA ALA A 126 -15.33 -1.07 -5.25
C ALA A 126 -15.84 -1.63 -3.90
N ALA A 127 -16.85 -2.49 -3.93
CA ALA A 127 -17.38 -3.15 -2.73
C ALA A 127 -16.35 -4.09 -2.05
N LEU A 128 -15.38 -4.60 -2.80
CA LEU A 128 -14.28 -5.43 -2.30
C LEU A 128 -13.04 -4.61 -1.93
N GLY A 129 -13.11 -3.27 -1.99
CA GLY A 129 -11.98 -2.39 -1.68
C GLY A 129 -10.91 -2.33 -2.77
N VAL A 130 -11.22 -2.80 -3.99
CA VAL A 130 -10.34 -2.67 -5.15
C VAL A 130 -10.59 -1.34 -5.82
N PHE A 131 -9.54 -0.54 -5.97
CA PHE A 131 -9.56 0.78 -6.61
C PHE A 131 -8.92 0.68 -8.01
N PRO A 132 -9.73 0.48 -9.07
CA PRO A 132 -9.24 0.22 -10.42
C PRO A 132 -8.85 1.52 -11.15
N VAL A 133 -7.80 2.17 -10.66
CA VAL A 133 -7.23 3.40 -11.24
C VAL A 133 -5.73 3.23 -11.36
N SER A 134 -5.17 3.60 -12.50
CA SER A 134 -3.74 3.47 -12.83
C SER A 134 -2.82 4.08 -11.76
N GLY A 135 -1.65 3.48 -11.56
CA GLY A 135 -0.63 3.94 -10.62
C GLY A 135 -0.25 2.92 -9.53
N GLY A 136 -0.85 1.72 -9.55
CA GLY A 136 -0.46 0.61 -8.70
C GLY A 136 0.22 -0.50 -9.51
N LEU A 137 1.43 -0.91 -9.11
CA LEU A 137 2.19 -1.99 -9.76
C LEU A 137 2.70 -3.02 -8.75
N PRO A 138 2.75 -4.32 -9.12
CA PRO A 138 3.33 -5.35 -8.29
C PRO A 138 4.85 -5.24 -8.27
N ILE A 139 5.44 -5.57 -7.13
CA ILE A 139 6.89 -5.73 -6.98
C ILE A 139 7.17 -7.22 -6.99
N ILE A 140 7.74 -7.70 -8.09
CA ILE A 140 7.99 -9.13 -8.31
C ILE A 140 9.48 -9.36 -8.49
N VAL A 141 10.02 -10.34 -7.75
CA VAL A 141 11.40 -10.81 -7.88
C VAL A 141 11.37 -12.33 -7.96
N ASP A 142 12.03 -12.90 -8.94
CA ASP A 142 12.07 -14.35 -9.19
C ASP A 142 10.68 -15.03 -9.19
N GLY A 143 9.71 -14.35 -9.81
CA GLY A 143 8.33 -14.84 -9.91
C GLY A 143 7.51 -14.71 -8.61
N GLN A 144 8.06 -14.14 -7.55
CA GLN A 144 7.40 -13.95 -6.26
C GLN A 144 6.97 -12.51 -6.07
N LEU A 145 5.72 -12.31 -5.67
CA LEU A 145 5.20 -11.01 -5.26
C LEU A 145 5.75 -10.68 -3.86
N ILE A 146 6.69 -9.75 -3.81
CA ILE A 146 7.34 -9.31 -2.57
C ILE A 146 6.78 -8.00 -2.02
N GLY A 147 5.85 -7.37 -2.73
CA GLY A 147 5.19 -6.13 -2.33
C GLY A 147 4.41 -5.49 -3.46
N ALA A 148 3.94 -4.29 -3.22
CA ALA A 148 3.29 -3.44 -4.22
C ALA A 148 3.67 -1.98 -4.01
N ILE A 149 3.80 -1.24 -5.13
CA ILE A 149 3.92 0.21 -5.15
C ILE A 149 2.60 0.81 -5.59
N GLY A 150 2.17 1.89 -4.92
CA GLY A 150 1.03 2.70 -5.32
C GLY A 150 1.40 4.17 -5.33
N VAL A 151 1.02 4.86 -6.40
CA VAL A 151 1.29 6.28 -6.61
C VAL A 151 -0.01 7.02 -6.84
N GLY A 152 -0.16 8.18 -6.24
CA GLY A 152 -1.33 9.05 -6.37
C GLY A 152 -0.97 10.51 -6.40
N GLY A 153 -1.79 11.31 -7.09
CA GLY A 153 -1.68 12.77 -7.13
C GLY A 153 -1.08 13.36 -8.39
N GLY A 154 -0.44 12.58 -9.21
CA GLY A 154 0.07 13.00 -10.51
C GLY A 154 -0.82 12.54 -11.68
N SER A 155 -0.56 13.05 -12.86
CA SER A 155 -1.17 12.55 -14.10
C SER A 155 -0.40 11.36 -14.72
N LYS A 156 0.81 11.10 -14.20
CA LYS A 156 1.72 10.03 -14.65
C LYS A 156 2.07 9.08 -13.51
N ASP A 157 1.07 8.73 -12.69
CA ASP A 157 1.27 7.90 -11.49
C ASP A 157 1.86 6.52 -11.84
N GLU A 158 1.38 5.92 -12.92
CA GLU A 158 1.83 4.58 -13.33
C GLU A 158 3.23 4.61 -13.93
N GLU A 159 3.53 5.61 -14.75
CA GLU A 159 4.88 5.81 -15.30
C GLU A 159 5.90 6.11 -14.18
N CYS A 160 5.48 6.80 -13.11
CA CYS A 160 6.30 7.03 -11.92
C CYS A 160 6.65 5.69 -11.26
N ALA A 161 5.63 4.86 -10.97
CA ALA A 161 5.82 3.54 -10.38
C ALA A 161 6.68 2.64 -11.28
N TYR A 162 6.40 2.63 -12.58
CA TYR A 162 7.12 1.84 -13.57
C TYR A 162 8.60 2.25 -13.68
N THR A 163 8.87 3.55 -13.72
CA THR A 163 10.24 4.09 -13.76
C THR A 163 11.01 3.71 -12.50
N ALA A 164 10.36 3.80 -11.33
CA ALA A 164 10.97 3.40 -10.07
C ALA A 164 11.33 1.91 -10.07
N LEU A 165 10.40 1.03 -10.45
CA LEU A 165 10.64 -0.40 -10.52
C LEU A 165 11.76 -0.74 -11.51
N THR A 166 11.74 -0.14 -12.69
CA THR A 166 12.75 -0.40 -13.72
C THR A 166 14.14 0.02 -13.27
N SER A 167 14.26 1.15 -12.56
CA SER A 167 15.56 1.69 -12.12
C SER A 167 16.14 0.96 -10.90
N VAL A 168 15.31 0.42 -10.02
CA VAL A 168 15.74 -0.14 -8.74
C VAL A 168 15.73 -1.66 -8.72
N ILE A 169 14.69 -2.27 -9.29
CA ILE A 169 14.54 -3.74 -9.34
C ILE A 169 15.12 -4.33 -10.61
N GLY A 170 14.89 -3.66 -11.74
CA GLY A 170 15.35 -4.12 -13.05
C GLY A 170 14.26 -4.04 -14.13
N PRO A 171 14.54 -4.56 -15.34
CA PRO A 171 13.61 -4.47 -16.46
C PRO A 171 12.21 -4.98 -16.12
N GLN A 172 11.19 -4.20 -16.43
CA GLN A 172 9.78 -4.52 -16.19
C GLN A 172 9.08 -4.87 -17.53
N PRO A 173 8.03 -5.71 -17.50
CA PRO A 173 7.16 -5.88 -18.66
C PRO A 173 6.58 -4.53 -19.11
N ALA A 174 6.37 -4.38 -20.42
CA ALA A 174 5.73 -3.17 -20.94
C ALA A 174 4.36 -2.94 -20.31
N LEU A 175 4.06 -1.69 -19.97
CA LEU A 175 2.73 -1.32 -19.48
C LEU A 175 1.68 -1.60 -20.56
N PRO A 176 0.52 -2.18 -20.22
CA PRO A 176 -0.55 -2.36 -21.17
C PRO A 176 -1.07 -0.99 -21.65
N PRO A 177 -1.47 -0.86 -22.93
CA PRO A 177 -2.04 0.38 -23.43
C PRO A 177 -3.35 0.72 -22.68
N ALA A 178 -3.61 2.01 -22.49
CA ALA A 178 -4.88 2.45 -21.91
C ALA A 178 -6.04 2.05 -22.83
N THR A 179 -7.08 1.46 -22.25
CA THR A 179 -8.33 1.22 -22.98
C THR A 179 -8.99 2.56 -23.28
N PRO A 180 -9.25 2.92 -24.55
CA PRO A 180 -9.98 4.13 -24.86
C PRO A 180 -11.34 4.14 -24.16
N PRO A 181 -11.81 5.29 -23.66
CA PRO A 181 -13.18 5.39 -23.16
C PRO A 181 -14.15 4.99 -24.26
N ALA A 182 -15.24 4.32 -23.89
CA ALA A 182 -16.29 3.98 -24.84
C ALA A 182 -16.75 5.25 -25.57
N ALA A 183 -16.85 5.18 -26.89
CA ALA A 183 -17.38 6.30 -27.67
C ALA A 183 -18.74 6.69 -27.08
N THR A 184 -18.88 7.98 -26.71
CA THR A 184 -20.18 8.51 -26.27
C THR A 184 -21.18 8.27 -27.38
N PRO A 185 -22.35 7.62 -27.13
CA PRO A 185 -23.38 7.48 -28.14
C PRO A 185 -23.73 8.87 -28.70
N ALA A 186 -23.79 8.99 -30.01
CA ALA A 186 -24.25 10.24 -30.63
C ALA A 186 -25.63 10.61 -30.06
N PRO A 187 -25.88 11.89 -29.76
CA PRO A 187 -27.21 12.33 -29.33
C PRO A 187 -28.25 11.93 -30.37
N ARG A 188 -29.32 11.28 -29.95
CA ARG A 188 -30.47 10.94 -30.80
C ARG A 188 -31.33 12.14 -31.07
#